data_cf804dc2ae324515d67eddef6c52cf0b
#
_entry.id   cf804dc2ae324515d67eddef6c52cf0b
#
_cell.length_a   1.000
_cell.length_b   1.000
_cell.length_c   1.000
_cell.angle_alpha   90.00
_cell.angle_beta   90.00
_cell.angle_gamma   90.00
#
_symmetry.space_group_name_H-M   'P 1'
#
loop_
_entity.id
_entity.type
_entity.pdbx_description
1 polymer ?
#
loop_
_entity_poly.entity_id
_entity_poly.type
_entity_poly.pdbx_seq_one_letter_code
_entity_poly.pdbx_strand_id
1 'polypeptide(L)'
;TGLVRHHGVDPRHFLHETHQFENLARMVVFERGLQAMLRRLPGRKIIFSNAPRHYTEAILRLAGIRQAFDAVYSIEQLRFRPKPAVSGFLRILRRERLDAKRCLMVEDSLTNLVTAKRLGMKTVWVSAGLRRSTHVDVRLRRVTRLPAFLGRL
;
A
#
# COMPACT_ATOMS: atom_id res chain seq x y z
N THR A 1 -1.75 18.53 -2.89
CA THR A 1 -1.82 18.15 -4.29
C THR A 1 -2.10 19.39 -5.12
N GLY A 2 -1.59 19.44 -6.38
CA GLY A 2 -1.71 20.60 -7.26
C GLY A 2 -3.17 21.04 -7.47
N LEU A 3 -4.07 20.12 -7.78
CA LEU A 3 -5.50 20.40 -8.01
C LEU A 3 -6.17 21.11 -6.83
N VAL A 4 -5.91 20.70 -5.60
CA VAL A 4 -6.45 21.34 -4.40
C VAL A 4 -5.87 22.74 -4.22
N ARG A 5 -4.54 22.89 -4.39
CA ARG A 5 -3.86 24.17 -4.16
C ARG A 5 -4.12 25.22 -5.20
N HIS A 6 -4.17 24.82 -6.48
CA HIS A 6 -4.22 25.75 -7.60
C HIS A 6 -5.62 25.92 -8.21
N HIS A 7 -6.52 24.97 -7.98
CA HIS A 7 -7.84 24.95 -8.61
C HIS A 7 -9.02 24.83 -7.61
N GLY A 8 -8.75 24.85 -6.29
CA GLY A 8 -9.79 24.79 -5.27
C GLY A 8 -10.66 23.51 -5.31
N VAL A 9 -10.19 22.45 -5.97
CA VAL A 9 -10.97 21.20 -6.14
C VAL A 9 -11.16 20.52 -4.80
N ASP A 10 -12.41 20.19 -4.44
CA ASP A 10 -12.68 19.35 -3.28
C ASP A 10 -12.09 17.94 -3.52
N PRO A 11 -11.11 17.50 -2.70
CA PRO A 11 -10.46 16.22 -2.91
C PRO A 11 -11.42 15.02 -2.72
N ARG A 12 -12.48 15.16 -1.93
CA ARG A 12 -13.46 14.09 -1.70
C ARG A 12 -14.30 13.87 -2.95
N HIS A 13 -14.85 14.95 -3.47
CA HIS A 13 -15.64 14.92 -4.70
C HIS A 13 -14.81 14.37 -5.88
N PHE A 14 -13.61 14.93 -6.09
CA PHE A 14 -12.71 14.48 -7.15
C PHE A 14 -12.40 12.98 -7.07
N LEU A 15 -12.05 12.49 -5.88
CA LEU A 15 -11.72 11.07 -5.70
C LEU A 15 -12.95 10.17 -5.84
N HIS A 16 -14.13 10.65 -5.45
CA HIS A 16 -15.38 9.92 -5.66
C HIS A 16 -15.63 9.72 -7.14
N GLU A 17 -15.64 10.80 -7.92
CA GLU A 17 -15.92 10.77 -9.37
C GLU A 17 -14.87 9.96 -10.16
N THR A 18 -13.60 10.11 -9.81
CA THR A 18 -12.51 9.44 -10.56
C THR A 18 -12.29 7.97 -10.20
N HIS A 19 -12.97 7.44 -9.17
CA HIS A 19 -12.86 6.05 -8.73
C HIS A 19 -14.18 5.29 -8.76
N GLN A 20 -15.12 5.72 -9.61
CA GLN A 20 -16.32 4.96 -9.94
C GLN A 20 -16.07 4.15 -11.21
N PHE A 21 -16.11 2.84 -11.11
CA PHE A 21 -15.88 1.93 -12.24
C PHE A 21 -17.07 0.95 -12.32
N GLU A 22 -17.88 1.06 -13.37
CA GLU A 22 -19.05 0.20 -13.58
C GLU A 22 -18.70 -1.29 -13.65
N ASN A 23 -17.51 -1.62 -14.19
CA ASN A 23 -17.06 -2.99 -14.41
C ASN A 23 -15.72 -3.29 -13.72
N LEU A 24 -15.52 -2.82 -12.48
CA LEU A 24 -14.27 -2.97 -11.73
C LEU A 24 -13.77 -4.43 -11.69
N ALA A 25 -14.66 -5.40 -11.54
CA ALA A 25 -14.31 -6.82 -11.51
C ALA A 25 -13.65 -7.32 -12.78
N ARG A 26 -13.97 -6.74 -13.94
CA ARG A 26 -13.35 -7.10 -15.24
C ARG A 26 -12.01 -6.40 -15.49
N MET A 27 -11.76 -5.32 -14.76
CA MET A 27 -10.54 -4.51 -14.93
C MET A 27 -9.39 -4.96 -14.03
N VAL A 28 -9.67 -5.75 -12.99
CA VAL A 28 -8.66 -6.11 -11.99
C VAL A 28 -8.18 -7.55 -12.19
N VAL A 29 -6.86 -7.70 -12.23
CA VAL A 29 -6.21 -9.02 -12.31
C VAL A 29 -5.49 -9.28 -10.99
N PHE A 30 -5.77 -10.43 -10.39
CA PHE A 30 -5.15 -10.86 -9.14
C PHE A 30 -4.16 -11.99 -9.37
N GLU A 31 -3.03 -11.99 -8.63
CA GLU A 31 -2.11 -13.12 -8.65
C GLU A 31 -2.74 -14.37 -8.04
N ARG A 32 -2.61 -15.49 -8.72
CA ARG A 32 -3.00 -16.81 -8.17
C ARG A 32 -2.20 -17.07 -6.89
N GLY A 33 -2.88 -17.55 -5.84
CA GLY A 33 -2.25 -17.86 -4.56
C GLY A 33 -2.06 -16.66 -3.62
N LEU A 34 -2.48 -15.44 -3.99
CA LEU A 34 -2.37 -14.25 -3.13
C LEU A 34 -3.03 -14.47 -1.77
N GLN A 35 -4.24 -15.00 -1.74
CA GLN A 35 -4.97 -15.27 -0.50
C GLN A 35 -4.25 -16.29 0.39
N ALA A 36 -3.76 -17.39 -0.19
CA ALA A 36 -3.02 -18.43 0.53
C ALA A 36 -1.69 -17.87 1.07
N MET A 37 -1.01 -17.05 0.28
CA MET A 37 0.21 -16.38 0.70
C MET A 37 -0.04 -15.46 1.90
N LEU A 38 -1.06 -14.59 1.85
CA LEU A 38 -1.40 -13.68 2.95
C LEU A 38 -1.71 -14.41 4.26
N ARG A 39 -2.38 -15.58 4.19
CA ARG A 39 -2.64 -16.40 5.38
C ARG A 39 -1.38 -16.95 6.02
N ARG A 40 -0.34 -17.21 5.24
CA ARG A 40 0.95 -17.74 5.73
C ARG A 40 1.92 -16.67 6.25
N LEU A 41 1.68 -15.40 5.91
CA LEU A 41 2.52 -14.31 6.40
C LEU A 41 2.29 -14.09 7.89
N PRO A 42 3.37 -14.10 8.71
CA PRO A 42 3.28 -13.78 10.12
C PRO A 42 2.98 -12.29 10.34
N GLY A 43 2.56 -11.97 11.55
CA GLY A 43 2.39 -10.61 12.01
C GLY A 43 1.16 -9.91 11.45
N ARG A 44 0.97 -8.68 11.91
CA ARG A 44 -0.14 -7.81 11.51
C ARG A 44 0.03 -7.32 10.08
N LYS A 45 -1.05 -7.27 9.35
CA LYS A 45 -1.12 -6.84 7.95
C LYS A 45 -1.99 -5.61 7.82
N ILE A 46 -1.43 -4.55 7.27
CA ILE A 46 -2.08 -3.24 7.16
C ILE A 46 -2.04 -2.78 5.71
N ILE A 47 -3.19 -2.39 5.18
CA ILE A 47 -3.25 -1.69 3.89
C ILE A 47 -3.00 -0.21 4.11
N PHE A 48 -2.09 0.35 3.31
CA PHE A 48 -1.82 1.78 3.19
C PHE A 48 -1.98 2.22 1.74
N SER A 49 -3.14 2.79 1.42
CA SER A 49 -3.54 3.16 0.05
C SER A 49 -3.68 4.68 -0.11
N ASN A 50 -3.27 5.19 -1.29
CA ASN A 50 -3.57 6.56 -1.72
C ASN A 50 -4.96 6.68 -2.38
N ALA A 51 -5.61 5.55 -2.64
CA ALA A 51 -6.96 5.51 -3.20
C ALA A 51 -8.03 5.79 -2.12
N PRO A 52 -9.24 6.21 -2.52
CA PRO A 52 -10.35 6.41 -1.60
C PRO A 52 -10.84 5.08 -1.00
N ARG A 53 -11.50 5.18 0.14
CA ARG A 53 -11.92 4.03 0.93
C ARG A 53 -12.85 3.09 0.17
N HIS A 54 -13.86 3.62 -0.51
CA HIS A 54 -14.84 2.81 -1.24
C HIS A 54 -14.15 1.94 -2.30
N TYR A 55 -13.19 2.51 -3.06
CA TYR A 55 -12.42 1.80 -4.06
C TYR A 55 -11.49 0.74 -3.43
N THR A 56 -10.74 1.12 -2.39
CA THR A 56 -9.83 0.20 -1.69
C THR A 56 -10.59 -1.00 -1.13
N GLU A 57 -11.72 -0.78 -0.47
CA GLU A 57 -12.56 -1.86 0.08
C GLU A 57 -13.19 -2.73 -1.02
N ALA A 58 -13.57 -2.14 -2.17
CA ALA A 58 -14.08 -2.89 -3.31
C ALA A 58 -13.02 -3.84 -3.88
N ILE A 59 -11.80 -3.36 -4.09
CA ILE A 59 -10.66 -4.18 -4.56
C ILE A 59 -10.37 -5.33 -3.60
N LEU A 60 -10.31 -5.07 -2.29
CA LEU A 60 -10.02 -6.09 -1.28
C LEU A 60 -11.11 -7.16 -1.22
N ARG A 61 -12.37 -6.78 -1.39
CA ARG A 61 -13.51 -7.72 -1.47
C ARG A 61 -13.47 -8.56 -2.74
N LEU A 62 -13.27 -7.94 -3.90
CA LEU A 62 -13.14 -8.64 -5.18
C LEU A 62 -12.00 -9.66 -5.17
N ALA A 63 -10.88 -9.33 -4.53
CA ALA A 63 -9.75 -10.24 -4.35
C ALA A 63 -10.00 -11.33 -3.29
N GLY A 64 -11.06 -11.24 -2.50
CA GLY A 64 -11.35 -12.16 -1.40
C GLY A 64 -10.31 -12.11 -0.26
N ILE A 65 -9.61 -10.97 -0.10
CA ILE A 65 -8.49 -10.83 0.85
C ILE A 65 -8.74 -9.82 1.98
N ARG A 66 -9.93 -9.22 2.04
CA ARG A 66 -10.23 -8.18 3.05
C ARG A 66 -9.95 -8.65 4.49
N GLN A 67 -10.33 -9.88 4.83
CA GLN A 67 -10.15 -10.47 6.16
C GLN A 67 -8.70 -10.80 6.50
N ALA A 68 -7.80 -10.79 5.52
CA ALA A 68 -6.37 -11.00 5.76
C ALA A 68 -5.67 -9.77 6.36
N PHE A 69 -6.37 -8.62 6.44
CA PHE A 69 -5.81 -7.36 6.91
C PHE A 69 -6.46 -6.89 8.19
N ASP A 70 -5.63 -6.58 9.19
CA ASP A 70 -6.03 -6.08 10.52
C ASP A 70 -6.51 -4.63 10.46
N ALA A 71 -5.95 -3.84 9.54
CA ALA A 71 -6.35 -2.46 9.33
C ALA A 71 -6.23 -2.03 7.86
N VAL A 72 -7.08 -1.07 7.45
CA VAL A 72 -7.07 -0.48 6.11
C VAL A 72 -7.04 1.03 6.26
N TYR A 73 -6.00 1.66 5.71
CA TYR A 73 -5.82 3.11 5.66
C TYR A 73 -5.91 3.60 4.22
N SER A 74 -6.96 4.31 3.94
CA SER A 74 -7.21 5.01 2.67
C SER A 74 -6.87 6.49 2.81
N ILE A 75 -6.91 7.23 1.71
CA ILE A 75 -6.47 8.63 1.65
C ILE A 75 -7.25 9.55 2.61
N GLU A 76 -8.51 9.26 2.90
CA GLU A 76 -9.34 10.05 3.82
C GLU A 76 -8.80 9.98 5.26
N GLN A 77 -8.43 8.76 5.73
CA GLN A 77 -7.84 8.59 7.06
C GLN A 77 -6.45 9.23 7.18
N LEU A 78 -5.80 9.49 6.04
CA LEU A 78 -4.51 10.17 5.93
C LEU A 78 -4.66 11.70 5.77
N ARG A 79 -5.89 12.24 5.94
CA ARG A 79 -6.21 13.66 5.75
C ARG A 79 -5.77 14.18 4.38
N PHE A 80 -6.02 13.39 3.34
CA PHE A 80 -5.66 13.68 1.93
C PHE A 80 -4.17 14.02 1.72
N ARG A 81 -3.29 13.42 2.55
CA ARG A 81 -1.83 13.50 2.40
C ARG A 81 -1.32 12.16 1.90
N PRO A 82 -1.18 12.00 0.56
CA PRO A 82 -0.82 10.71 -0.04
C PRO A 82 0.65 10.36 0.23
N LYS A 83 0.98 9.08 0.11
CA LYS A 83 2.36 8.64 -0.07
C LYS A 83 2.95 9.41 -1.29
N PRO A 84 4.21 9.83 -1.25
CA PRO A 84 5.27 9.51 -0.29
C PRO A 84 5.36 10.46 0.93
N ALA A 85 4.36 11.29 1.22
CA ALA A 85 4.42 12.22 2.36
C ALA A 85 4.62 11.47 3.68
N VAL A 86 5.65 11.83 4.44
CA VAL A 86 6.05 11.23 5.73
C VAL A 86 4.90 11.20 6.73
N SER A 87 4.05 12.23 6.72
CA SER A 87 2.93 12.39 7.66
C SER A 87 1.95 11.21 7.66
N GLY A 88 1.71 10.59 6.49
CA GLY A 88 0.85 9.40 6.37
C GLY A 88 1.45 8.20 7.09
N PHE A 89 2.74 7.94 6.89
CA PHE A 89 3.48 6.87 7.58
C PHE A 89 3.48 7.06 9.08
N LEU A 90 3.87 8.24 9.57
CA LEU A 90 3.91 8.55 11.00
C LEU A 90 2.53 8.42 11.66
N ARG A 91 1.47 8.80 10.94
CA ARG A 91 0.10 8.66 11.43
C ARG A 91 -0.28 7.20 11.66
N ILE A 92 0.04 6.31 10.71
CA ILE A 92 -0.24 4.87 10.84
C ILE A 92 0.61 4.28 11.96
N LEU A 93 1.92 4.54 11.99
CA LEU A 93 2.81 4.03 13.03
C LEU A 93 2.31 4.38 14.44
N ARG A 94 1.93 5.65 14.64
CA ARG A 94 1.40 6.11 15.94
C ARG A 94 0.07 5.45 16.30
N ARG A 95 -0.87 5.41 15.34
CA ARG A 95 -2.22 4.88 15.57
C ARG A 95 -2.20 3.39 15.87
N GLU A 96 -1.36 2.66 15.19
CA GLU A 96 -1.21 1.21 15.34
C GLU A 96 -0.16 0.82 16.41
N ARG A 97 0.49 1.81 17.03
CA ARG A 97 1.56 1.62 18.03
C ARG A 97 2.69 0.74 17.51
N LEU A 98 3.16 1.04 16.30
CA LEU A 98 4.18 0.26 15.61
C LEU A 98 5.55 0.94 15.70
N ASP A 99 6.59 0.12 15.90
CA ASP A 99 7.98 0.52 15.67
C ASP A 99 8.32 0.34 14.18
N ALA A 100 8.77 1.41 13.53
CA ALA A 100 9.14 1.38 12.12
C ALA A 100 10.21 0.32 11.80
N LYS A 101 11.17 0.10 12.70
CA LYS A 101 12.24 -0.90 12.55
C LYS A 101 11.71 -2.34 12.49
N ARG A 102 10.53 -2.57 13.03
CA ARG A 102 9.84 -3.87 13.02
C ARG A 102 8.78 -3.97 11.93
N CYS A 103 8.69 -2.96 11.05
CA CYS A 103 7.74 -2.93 9.95
C CYS A 103 8.41 -3.23 8.61
N LEU A 104 7.66 -3.92 7.77
CA LEU A 104 8.01 -4.19 6.39
C LEU A 104 7.04 -3.44 5.46
N MET A 105 7.57 -2.58 4.60
CA MET A 105 6.80 -1.94 3.54
C MET A 105 6.93 -2.72 2.25
N VAL A 106 5.82 -3.21 1.73
CA VAL A 106 5.72 -3.89 0.42
C VAL A 106 5.00 -2.95 -0.54
N GLU A 107 5.67 -2.55 -1.63
CA GLU A 107 5.20 -1.46 -2.47
C GLU A 107 5.74 -1.59 -3.90
N ASP A 108 5.03 -1.08 -4.89
CA ASP A 108 5.45 -1.00 -6.29
C ASP A 108 6.08 0.35 -6.66
N SER A 109 5.77 1.41 -5.94
CA SER A 109 6.36 2.73 -6.12
C SER A 109 7.66 2.90 -5.34
N LEU A 110 8.77 3.05 -6.05
CA LEU A 110 10.09 3.28 -5.43
C LEU A 110 10.10 4.54 -4.56
N THR A 111 9.40 5.60 -4.95
CA THR A 111 9.33 6.85 -4.18
C THR A 111 8.72 6.65 -2.79
N ASN A 112 7.72 5.78 -2.68
CA ASN A 112 7.11 5.41 -1.41
C ASN A 112 8.08 4.59 -0.54
N LEU A 113 8.86 3.70 -1.16
CA LEU A 113 9.88 2.90 -0.46
C LEU A 113 11.03 3.75 0.09
N VAL A 114 11.44 4.81 -0.64
CA VAL A 114 12.44 5.77 -0.16
C VAL A 114 11.99 6.38 1.18
N THR A 115 10.74 6.80 1.29
CA THR A 115 10.19 7.34 2.54
C THR A 115 10.14 6.29 3.64
N ALA A 116 9.66 5.09 3.34
CA ALA A 116 9.62 3.97 4.30
C ALA A 116 11.02 3.64 4.84
N LYS A 117 12.02 3.56 3.96
CA LYS A 117 13.42 3.27 4.32
C LYS A 117 14.01 4.35 5.23
N ARG A 118 13.78 5.63 4.92
CA ARG A 118 14.23 6.76 5.76
C ARG A 118 13.61 6.75 7.16
N LEU A 119 12.42 6.16 7.31
CA LEU A 119 11.78 5.96 8.61
C LEU A 119 12.28 4.72 9.37
N GLY A 120 13.20 3.95 8.78
CA GLY A 120 13.78 2.75 9.39
C GLY A 120 13.05 1.45 9.07
N MET A 121 12.04 1.47 8.20
CA MET A 121 11.34 0.24 7.78
C MET A 121 12.22 -0.63 6.90
N LYS A 122 11.99 -1.93 6.93
CA LYS A 122 12.41 -2.84 5.86
C LYS A 122 11.54 -2.60 4.62
N THR A 123 12.12 -2.84 3.43
CA THR A 123 11.46 -2.47 2.17
C THR A 123 11.51 -3.61 1.17
N VAL A 124 10.34 -3.90 0.58
CA VAL A 124 10.19 -4.86 -0.51
C VAL A 124 9.59 -4.15 -1.72
N TRP A 125 10.32 -4.16 -2.81
CA TRP A 125 9.87 -3.59 -4.07
C TRP A 125 9.28 -4.66 -4.98
N VAL A 126 7.99 -4.54 -5.27
CA VAL A 126 7.31 -5.40 -6.25
C VAL A 126 7.46 -4.75 -7.62
N SER A 127 8.39 -5.26 -8.44
CA SER A 127 8.70 -4.68 -9.76
C SER A 127 9.28 -5.70 -10.71
N ALA A 128 8.81 -5.69 -11.96
CA ALA A 128 9.35 -6.48 -13.06
C ALA A 128 10.65 -5.90 -13.65
N GLY A 129 10.92 -4.60 -13.44
CA GLY A 129 12.09 -3.90 -13.99
C GLY A 129 13.43 -4.39 -13.45
N LEU A 130 14.52 -4.02 -14.12
CA LEU A 130 15.90 -4.39 -13.74
C LEU A 130 16.58 -3.35 -12.83
N ARG A 131 15.96 -2.20 -12.62
CA ARG A 131 16.50 -1.09 -11.82
C ARG A 131 16.82 -1.55 -10.40
N ARG A 132 17.95 -1.10 -9.86
CA ARG A 132 18.35 -1.29 -8.46
C ARG A 132 18.21 0.00 -7.68
N SER A 133 18.04 -0.08 -6.37
CA SER A 133 18.02 1.07 -5.47
C SER A 133 18.54 0.67 -4.10
N THR A 134 19.34 1.53 -3.49
CA THR A 134 19.84 1.39 -2.12
C THR A 134 18.76 1.49 -1.05
N HIS A 135 17.56 1.96 -1.44
CA HIS A 135 16.38 2.05 -0.57
C HIS A 135 15.50 0.79 -0.60
N VAL A 136 16.00 -0.31 -1.21
CA VAL A 136 15.26 -1.56 -1.37
C VAL A 136 16.07 -2.70 -0.77
N ASP A 137 15.52 -3.38 0.24
CA ASP A 137 16.16 -4.55 0.85
C ASP A 137 15.95 -5.79 -0.02
N VAL A 138 14.74 -5.98 -0.54
CA VAL A 138 14.38 -7.10 -1.40
C VAL A 138 13.54 -6.62 -2.58
N ARG A 139 13.83 -7.13 -3.78
CA ARG A 139 12.99 -6.93 -4.96
C ARG A 139 12.34 -8.24 -5.39
N LEU A 140 11.05 -8.19 -5.67
CA LEU A 140 10.24 -9.31 -6.14
C LEU A 140 9.54 -8.93 -7.45
N ARG A 141 9.43 -9.89 -8.37
CA ARG A 141 8.58 -9.72 -9.55
C ARG A 141 7.09 -9.93 -9.24
N ARG A 142 6.80 -10.72 -8.21
CA ARG A 142 5.45 -11.07 -7.76
C ARG A 142 5.39 -11.06 -6.26
N VAL A 143 4.37 -10.47 -5.68
CA VAL A 143 4.19 -10.38 -4.23
C VAL A 143 4.03 -11.76 -3.58
N THR A 144 3.49 -12.73 -4.30
CA THR A 144 3.30 -14.11 -3.82
C THR A 144 4.61 -14.83 -3.48
N ARG A 145 5.76 -14.30 -3.91
CA ARG A 145 7.10 -14.81 -3.55
C ARG A 145 7.61 -14.28 -2.20
N LEU A 146 6.91 -13.34 -1.56
CA LEU A 146 7.35 -12.70 -0.32
C LEU A 146 7.74 -13.68 0.81
N PRO A 147 6.98 -14.77 1.09
CA PRO A 147 7.34 -15.69 2.17
C PRO A 147 8.75 -16.28 2.07
N ALA A 148 9.24 -16.54 0.85
CA ALA A 148 10.57 -17.11 0.63
C ALA A 148 11.73 -16.14 0.97
N PHE A 149 11.43 -14.88 1.22
CA PHE A 149 12.43 -13.84 1.47
C PHE A 149 12.35 -13.23 2.87
N LEU A 150 11.39 -13.65 3.70
CA LEU A 150 11.25 -13.10 5.06
C LEU A 150 12.48 -13.31 5.93
N GLY A 151 13.19 -14.43 5.77
CA GLY A 151 14.43 -14.70 6.50
C GLY A 151 15.63 -13.82 6.11
N ARG A 152 15.49 -12.99 5.07
CA ARG A 152 16.51 -12.03 4.60
C ARG A 152 16.22 -10.59 5.02
N LEU A 153 15.09 -10.36 5.66
CA LEU A 153 14.56 -9.07 6.11
C LEU A 153 14.68 -8.95 7.63
#